data_3f4134ff4b2a233d862710abd21236a4
#
_entry.id   3f4134ff4b2a233d862710abd21236a4
#
_cell.length_a   1.000
_cell.length_b   1.000
_cell.length_c   1.000
_cell.angle_alpha   90.00
_cell.angle_beta   90.00
_cell.angle_gamma   90.00
#
_symmetry.space_group_name_H-M   'P 1'
#
loop_
_entity.id
_entity.type
_entity.pdbx_description
1 polymer ?
#
loop_
_entity_poly.entity_id
_entity_poly.type
_entity_poly.pdbx_seq_one_letter_code
_entity_poly.pdbx_strand_id
1 'polypeptide(L)'
;SRDEVERGLAGLAQLGTRNISARLGENRTDQDIWIYPQEYDAAVHSIEKSETDMIVRIVAAGNLVRGEEIRANLELYPNRTIYRDGERIIARTYPPSAVAADAVEQTVLAFLREVNAAASAKGILPDPIRGTVGVIEGAEFYGLVHELSARSGAVVMSAYANGDTDAMGPLRLTFRIESGGTSP
;
A
#
# COMPACT_ATOMS: atom_id res chain seq x y z
N SER A 1 -17.25 -5.29 -21.71
CA SER A 1 -17.39 -6.50 -22.56
C SER A 1 -16.12 -7.35 -22.46
N ARG A 2 -16.23 -8.63 -22.80
CA ARG A 2 -15.10 -9.57 -22.78
C ARG A 2 -13.89 -9.03 -23.58
N ASP A 3 -14.12 -8.55 -24.76
CA ASP A 3 -13.06 -7.99 -25.64
C ASP A 3 -12.32 -6.79 -25.02
N GLU A 4 -12.99 -5.97 -24.22
CA GLU A 4 -12.35 -4.84 -23.51
C GLU A 4 -11.49 -5.35 -22.37
N VAL A 5 -11.97 -6.34 -21.61
CA VAL A 5 -11.21 -6.97 -20.52
C VAL A 5 -9.96 -7.65 -21.06
N GLU A 6 -10.10 -8.45 -22.13
CA GLU A 6 -8.97 -9.14 -22.78
C GLU A 6 -7.94 -8.15 -23.33
N ARG A 7 -8.36 -7.07 -23.98
CA ARG A 7 -7.45 -6.00 -24.43
C ARG A 7 -6.75 -5.30 -23.26
N GLY A 8 -7.47 -5.06 -22.17
CA GLY A 8 -6.88 -4.48 -20.95
C GLY A 8 -5.81 -5.38 -20.33
N LEU A 9 -6.10 -6.67 -20.18
CA LEU A 9 -5.15 -7.66 -19.65
C LEU A 9 -3.93 -7.82 -20.56
N ALA A 10 -4.10 -7.84 -21.89
CA ALA A 10 -3.00 -7.88 -22.84
C ALA A 10 -2.11 -6.63 -22.72
N GLY A 11 -2.71 -5.45 -22.59
CA GLY A 11 -1.98 -4.20 -22.36
C GLY A 11 -1.17 -4.19 -21.07
N LEU A 12 -1.76 -4.71 -19.98
CA LEU A 12 -1.07 -4.86 -18.69
C LEU A 12 0.10 -5.86 -18.79
N ALA A 13 -0.09 -7.00 -19.46
CA ALA A 13 0.97 -7.98 -19.67
C ALA A 13 2.13 -7.39 -20.47
N GLN A 14 1.85 -6.62 -21.53
CA GLN A 14 2.86 -5.94 -22.31
C GLN A 14 3.62 -4.88 -21.49
N LEU A 15 2.92 -4.11 -20.65
CA LEU A 15 3.55 -3.14 -19.75
C LEU A 15 4.44 -3.86 -18.72
N GLY A 16 3.97 -4.98 -18.17
CA GLY A 16 4.71 -5.83 -17.25
C GLY A 16 6.00 -6.35 -17.89
N THR A 17 5.94 -6.88 -19.12
CA THR A 17 7.10 -7.33 -19.87
C THR A 17 8.16 -6.23 -20.01
N ARG A 18 7.76 -5.02 -20.41
CA ARG A 18 8.68 -3.88 -20.53
C ARG A 18 9.35 -3.51 -19.21
N ASN A 19 8.58 -3.43 -18.14
CA ASN A 19 9.09 -3.06 -16.82
C ASN A 19 10.08 -4.09 -16.25
N ILE A 20 9.79 -5.38 -16.43
CA ILE A 20 10.65 -6.46 -15.98
C ILE A 20 11.92 -6.51 -16.83
N SER A 21 11.79 -6.44 -18.16
CA SER A 21 12.92 -6.44 -19.08
C SER A 21 13.90 -5.31 -18.82
N ALA A 22 13.39 -4.11 -18.55
CA ALA A 22 14.22 -2.96 -18.18
C ALA A 22 15.02 -3.22 -16.89
N ARG A 23 14.43 -3.88 -15.90
CA ARG A 23 15.12 -4.25 -14.64
C ARG A 23 16.19 -5.33 -14.84
N LEU A 24 15.96 -6.25 -15.78
CA LEU A 24 16.92 -7.31 -16.12
C LEU A 24 18.01 -6.82 -17.09
N GLY A 25 17.93 -5.56 -17.57
CA GLY A 25 18.83 -5.04 -18.59
C GLY A 25 18.63 -5.69 -19.96
N GLU A 26 17.41 -6.13 -20.25
CA GLU A 26 17.00 -6.73 -21.53
C GLU A 26 16.12 -5.75 -22.31
N ASN A 27 16.06 -5.91 -23.61
CA ASN A 27 15.16 -5.15 -24.48
C ASN A 27 14.18 -6.12 -25.15
N ARG A 28 13.14 -6.51 -24.43
CA ARG A 28 12.07 -7.37 -24.95
C ARG A 28 10.95 -6.48 -25.47
N THR A 29 10.51 -6.73 -26.69
CA THR A 29 9.44 -5.96 -27.34
C THR A 29 8.12 -6.72 -27.38
N ASP A 30 8.18 -8.03 -27.32
CA ASP A 30 7.03 -8.91 -27.39
C ASP A 30 6.45 -9.20 -26.00
N GLN A 31 5.22 -9.71 -25.97
CA GLN A 31 4.57 -10.13 -24.73
C GLN A 31 5.18 -11.45 -24.27
N ASP A 32 6.19 -11.37 -23.38
CA ASP A 32 6.89 -12.54 -22.85
C ASP A 32 6.38 -12.99 -21.47
N ILE A 33 5.28 -12.40 -21.00
CA ILE A 33 4.60 -12.84 -19.78
C ILE A 33 3.62 -13.96 -20.13
N TRP A 34 3.87 -15.12 -19.54
CA TRP A 34 2.99 -16.26 -19.64
C TRP A 34 2.11 -16.38 -18.39
N ILE A 35 0.80 -16.47 -18.61
CA ILE A 35 -0.21 -16.67 -17.59
C ILE A 35 -0.95 -17.97 -17.92
N TYR A 36 -1.25 -18.78 -16.91
CA TYR A 36 -2.00 -20.02 -17.13
C TYR A 36 -3.35 -19.73 -17.78
N PRO A 37 -3.72 -20.39 -18.89
CA PRO A 37 -4.97 -20.11 -19.60
C PRO A 37 -6.22 -20.19 -18.71
N GLN A 38 -6.26 -21.14 -17.79
CA GLN A 38 -7.36 -21.28 -16.83
C GLN A 38 -7.46 -20.09 -15.86
N GLU A 39 -6.32 -19.56 -15.42
CA GLU A 39 -6.25 -18.37 -14.55
C GLU A 39 -6.68 -17.11 -15.32
N TYR A 40 -6.23 -16.99 -16.56
CA TYR A 40 -6.62 -15.91 -17.45
C TYR A 40 -8.15 -15.90 -17.69
N ASP A 41 -8.72 -17.04 -18.06
CA ASP A 41 -10.16 -17.17 -18.28
C ASP A 41 -10.99 -16.91 -17.02
N ALA A 42 -10.50 -17.36 -15.86
CA ALA A 42 -11.13 -17.08 -14.57
C ALA A 42 -11.09 -15.57 -14.24
N ALA A 43 -9.98 -14.91 -14.53
CA ALA A 43 -9.84 -13.47 -14.33
C ALA A 43 -10.80 -12.68 -15.23
N VAL A 44 -10.84 -12.99 -16.53
CA VAL A 44 -11.77 -12.36 -17.48
C VAL A 44 -13.21 -12.51 -16.98
N HIS A 45 -13.62 -13.72 -16.63
CA HIS A 45 -14.97 -14.00 -16.15
C HIS A 45 -15.30 -13.23 -14.84
N SER A 46 -14.36 -13.14 -13.92
CA SER A 46 -14.54 -12.41 -12.66
C SER A 46 -14.70 -10.91 -12.88
N ILE A 47 -13.89 -10.33 -13.79
CA ILE A 47 -13.97 -8.91 -14.14
C ILE A 47 -15.28 -8.59 -14.85
N GLU A 48 -15.71 -9.44 -15.79
CA GLU A 48 -16.98 -9.26 -16.52
C GLU A 48 -18.21 -9.27 -15.60
N LYS A 49 -18.18 -10.07 -14.54
CA LYS A 49 -19.28 -10.18 -13.57
C LYS A 49 -19.21 -9.17 -12.45
N SER A 50 -18.12 -8.44 -12.32
CA SER A 50 -17.97 -7.45 -11.26
C SER A 50 -18.91 -6.27 -11.48
N GLU A 51 -19.61 -5.87 -10.42
CA GLU A 51 -20.40 -4.64 -10.39
C GLU A 51 -19.58 -3.40 -10.02
N THR A 52 -18.32 -3.61 -9.65
CA THR A 52 -17.38 -2.54 -9.24
C THR A 52 -16.10 -2.63 -10.07
N ASP A 53 -15.38 -1.51 -10.13
CA ASP A 53 -14.05 -1.50 -10.72
C ASP A 53 -13.16 -2.54 -10.04
N MET A 54 -12.33 -3.21 -10.84
CA MET A 54 -11.40 -4.23 -10.36
C MET A 54 -9.97 -3.77 -10.54
N ILE A 55 -9.18 -3.98 -9.50
CA ILE A 55 -7.72 -3.83 -9.54
C ILE A 55 -7.14 -5.15 -10.01
N VAL A 56 -6.33 -5.10 -11.07
CA VAL A 56 -5.62 -6.26 -11.58
C VAL A 56 -4.13 -6.07 -11.31
N ARG A 57 -3.51 -7.04 -10.64
CA ARG A 57 -2.06 -7.12 -10.47
C ARG A 57 -1.51 -8.31 -11.23
N ILE A 58 -0.44 -8.09 -11.96
CA ILE A 58 0.36 -9.15 -12.56
C ILE A 58 1.58 -9.34 -11.67
N VAL A 59 1.70 -10.52 -11.06
CA VAL A 59 2.75 -10.83 -10.09
C VAL A 59 3.60 -11.96 -10.63
N ALA A 60 4.93 -11.78 -10.65
CA ALA A 60 5.83 -12.86 -11.05
C ALA A 60 5.63 -14.10 -10.17
N ALA A 61 5.44 -15.26 -10.80
CA ALA A 61 5.20 -16.53 -10.11
C ALA A 61 6.45 -17.11 -9.43
N GLY A 62 7.62 -16.52 -9.66
CA GLY A 62 8.90 -16.97 -9.10
C GLY A 62 10.03 -15.98 -9.34
N ASN A 63 11.25 -16.43 -9.07
CA ASN A 63 12.44 -15.64 -9.35
C ASN A 63 12.60 -15.43 -10.86
N LEU A 64 12.91 -14.20 -11.24
CA LEU A 64 13.12 -13.82 -12.62
C LEU A 64 14.60 -14.01 -12.99
N VAL A 65 14.84 -14.81 -14.02
CA VAL A 65 16.16 -15.05 -14.55
C VAL A 65 16.25 -14.50 -15.97
N ARG A 66 17.39 -13.88 -16.29
CA ARG A 66 17.63 -13.31 -17.60
C ARG A 66 17.53 -14.39 -18.69
N GLY A 67 16.80 -14.09 -19.77
CA GLY A 67 16.63 -15.00 -20.91
C GLY A 67 15.53 -16.06 -20.72
N GLU A 68 14.91 -16.18 -19.54
CA GLU A 68 13.81 -17.12 -19.31
C GLU A 68 12.44 -16.49 -19.56
N GLU A 69 11.45 -17.35 -19.78
CA GLU A 69 10.03 -16.96 -19.85
C GLU A 69 9.56 -16.38 -18.51
N ILE A 70 8.85 -15.27 -18.57
CA ILE A 70 8.29 -14.64 -17.38
C ILE A 70 6.93 -15.27 -17.09
N ARG A 71 6.88 -16.13 -16.06
CA ARG A 71 5.61 -16.67 -15.57
C ARG A 71 5.01 -15.74 -14.54
N ALA A 72 3.73 -15.47 -14.66
CA ALA A 72 3.03 -14.58 -13.76
C ALA A 72 1.64 -15.10 -13.39
N ASN A 73 1.19 -14.71 -12.21
CA ASN A 73 -0.16 -14.92 -11.71
C ASN A 73 -0.95 -13.60 -11.80
N LEU A 74 -2.26 -13.72 -11.94
CA LEU A 74 -3.20 -12.60 -11.88
C LEU A 74 -3.84 -12.54 -10.50
N GLU A 75 -3.68 -11.41 -9.82
CA GLU A 75 -4.39 -11.11 -8.60
C GLU A 75 -5.49 -10.09 -8.88
N LEU A 76 -6.70 -10.36 -8.41
CA LEU A 76 -7.87 -9.52 -8.60
C LEU A 76 -8.38 -9.02 -7.24
N TYR A 77 -8.62 -7.71 -7.16
CA TYR A 77 -9.15 -7.07 -5.97
C TYR A 77 -10.28 -6.10 -6.36
N PRO A 78 -11.41 -6.09 -5.64
CA PRO A 78 -12.43 -5.07 -5.86
C PRO A 78 -11.89 -3.70 -5.46
N ASN A 79 -12.03 -2.71 -6.33
CA ASN A 79 -11.67 -1.33 -6.03
C ASN A 79 -12.82 -0.66 -5.28
N ARG A 80 -12.62 -0.41 -3.99
CA ARG A 80 -13.60 0.23 -3.11
C ARG A 80 -12.93 1.25 -2.21
N THR A 81 -13.70 2.23 -1.76
CA THR A 81 -13.23 3.16 -0.72
C THR A 81 -12.96 2.39 0.58
N ILE A 82 -11.74 2.48 1.07
CA ILE A 82 -11.27 1.83 2.31
C ILE A 82 -11.33 2.80 3.49
N TYR A 83 -10.90 4.06 3.28
CA TYR A 83 -11.02 5.13 4.26
C TYR A 83 -11.68 6.34 3.63
N ARG A 84 -12.49 7.02 4.43
CA ARG A 84 -13.03 8.35 4.09
C ARG A 84 -12.14 9.44 4.68
N ASP A 85 -12.22 10.64 4.10
CA ASP A 85 -11.51 11.79 4.63
C ASP A 85 -11.82 12.02 6.12
N GLY A 86 -10.77 12.27 6.91
CA GLY A 86 -10.87 12.46 8.36
C GLY A 86 -11.16 11.19 9.18
N GLU A 87 -11.26 10.02 8.55
CA GLU A 87 -11.48 8.77 9.28
C GLU A 87 -10.23 8.37 10.07
N ARG A 88 -10.42 8.06 11.37
CA ARG A 88 -9.33 7.62 12.23
C ARG A 88 -8.88 6.20 11.91
N ILE A 89 -7.59 6.04 11.66
CA ILE A 89 -6.95 4.75 11.37
C ILE A 89 -6.62 4.04 12.68
N ILE A 90 -5.80 4.66 13.51
CA ILE A 90 -5.46 4.18 14.86
C ILE A 90 -5.24 5.35 15.82
N ALA A 91 -5.29 5.04 17.11
CA ALA A 91 -4.81 5.90 18.18
C ALA A 91 -4.02 5.06 19.21
N ARG A 92 -2.95 5.63 19.76
CA ARG A 92 -2.11 4.98 20.77
C ARG A 92 -1.73 5.97 21.87
N THR A 93 -1.74 5.46 23.09
CA THR A 93 -1.26 6.21 24.25
C THR A 93 0.16 5.79 24.56
N TYR A 94 1.04 6.78 24.76
CA TYR A 94 2.44 6.57 25.08
C TYR A 94 2.79 7.20 26.43
N PRO A 95 3.56 6.50 27.28
CA PRO A 95 4.06 7.05 28.53
C PRO A 95 5.12 8.12 28.29
N PRO A 96 5.46 8.95 29.28
CA PRO A 96 6.49 9.98 29.15
C PRO A 96 7.86 9.45 28.69
N SER A 97 8.22 8.23 29.09
CA SER A 97 9.48 7.59 28.68
C SER A 97 9.56 7.30 27.17
N ALA A 98 8.43 7.11 26.49
CA ALA A 98 8.40 6.85 25.05
C ALA A 98 8.59 8.13 24.22
N VAL A 99 8.40 9.31 24.81
CA VAL A 99 8.58 10.60 24.16
C VAL A 99 9.88 11.30 24.57
N ALA A 100 10.69 10.65 25.38
CA ALA A 100 12.02 11.13 25.72
C ALA A 100 12.92 11.20 24.46
N ALA A 101 13.91 12.10 24.47
CA ALA A 101 14.71 12.43 23.29
C ALA A 101 15.44 11.22 22.66
N ASP A 102 15.80 10.23 23.46
CA ASP A 102 16.46 8.99 23.05
C ASP A 102 15.50 7.91 22.53
N ALA A 103 14.18 8.04 22.80
CA ALA A 103 13.16 7.04 22.45
C ALA A 103 12.18 7.53 21.40
N VAL A 104 11.99 8.83 21.24
CA VAL A 104 10.89 9.43 20.44
C VAL A 104 10.90 8.99 18.98
N GLU A 105 12.05 8.90 18.34
CA GLU A 105 12.16 8.49 16.95
C GLU A 105 11.68 7.04 16.76
N GLN A 106 12.09 6.13 17.64
CA GLN A 106 11.65 4.75 17.61
C GLN A 106 10.14 4.62 17.88
N THR A 107 9.60 5.47 18.74
CA THR A 107 8.16 5.54 19.02
C THR A 107 7.38 5.94 17.79
N VAL A 108 7.82 6.98 17.05
CA VAL A 108 7.18 7.40 15.80
C VAL A 108 7.27 6.28 14.74
N LEU A 109 8.43 5.66 14.57
CA LEU A 109 8.60 4.55 13.63
C LEU A 109 7.69 3.34 13.98
N ALA A 110 7.57 3.00 15.25
CA ALA A 110 6.70 1.92 15.71
C ALA A 110 5.22 2.25 15.41
N PHE A 111 4.79 3.49 15.70
CA PHE A 111 3.44 3.95 15.40
C PHE A 111 3.13 3.90 13.91
N LEU A 112 4.05 4.34 13.04
CA LEU A 112 3.86 4.28 11.59
C LEU A 112 3.76 2.85 11.06
N ARG A 113 4.50 1.90 11.65
CA ARG A 113 4.35 0.47 11.32
C ARG A 113 2.96 -0.06 11.70
N GLU A 114 2.42 0.34 12.85
CA GLU A 114 1.07 -0.02 13.25
C GLU A 114 0.00 0.60 12.35
N VAL A 115 0.17 1.87 11.92
CA VAL A 115 -0.70 2.52 10.91
C VAL A 115 -0.69 1.71 9.62
N ASN A 116 0.49 1.34 9.12
CA ASN A 116 0.63 0.54 7.91
C ASN A 116 -0.07 -0.83 8.04
N ALA A 117 0.12 -1.52 9.16
CA ALA A 117 -0.50 -2.81 9.43
C ALA A 117 -2.04 -2.69 9.49
N ALA A 118 -2.57 -1.68 10.18
CA ALA A 118 -4.00 -1.45 10.31
C ALA A 118 -4.64 -1.13 8.95
N ALA A 119 -3.99 -0.29 8.13
CA ALA A 119 -4.48 0.08 6.81
C ALA A 119 -4.44 -1.10 5.83
N SER A 120 -3.39 -1.91 5.85
CA SER A 120 -3.31 -3.16 5.06
C SER A 120 -4.39 -4.15 5.47
N ALA A 121 -4.61 -4.34 6.78
CA ALA A 121 -5.63 -5.25 7.31
C ALA A 121 -7.05 -4.80 6.92
N LYS A 122 -7.29 -3.48 6.75
CA LYS A 122 -8.57 -2.95 6.30
C LYS A 122 -8.80 -3.10 4.79
N GLY A 123 -7.74 -3.32 4.02
CA GLY A 123 -7.82 -3.66 2.61
C GLY A 123 -7.09 -2.73 1.63
N ILE A 124 -6.25 -1.81 2.10
CA ILE A 124 -5.35 -1.09 1.20
C ILE A 124 -4.23 -2.05 0.77
N LEU A 125 -4.04 -2.15 -0.53
CA LEU A 125 -3.00 -3.00 -1.11
C LEU A 125 -1.63 -2.34 -0.92
N PRO A 126 -0.67 -3.01 -0.29
CA PRO A 126 0.68 -2.48 -0.18
C PRO A 126 1.33 -2.26 -1.56
N ASP A 127 2.14 -1.22 -1.65
CA ASP A 127 3.02 -1.03 -2.81
C ASP A 127 3.91 -2.27 -2.98
N PRO A 128 3.94 -2.90 -4.15
CA PRO A 128 4.63 -4.18 -4.34
C PRO A 128 6.15 -4.09 -4.22
N ILE A 129 6.72 -2.87 -4.27
CA ILE A 129 8.16 -2.64 -4.18
C ILE A 129 8.56 -2.25 -2.76
N ARG A 130 7.77 -1.36 -2.13
CA ARG A 130 8.07 -0.78 -0.82
C ARG A 130 7.46 -1.57 0.34
N GLY A 131 6.40 -2.35 0.09
CA GLY A 131 5.65 -3.08 1.11
C GLY A 131 4.84 -2.18 2.04
N THR A 132 4.64 -0.90 1.69
CA THR A 132 3.90 0.07 2.49
C THR A 132 2.63 0.52 1.80
N VAL A 133 1.62 0.91 2.57
CA VAL A 133 0.32 1.39 2.06
C VAL A 133 0.27 2.91 1.92
N GLY A 134 1.22 3.62 2.50
CA GLY A 134 1.32 5.08 2.47
C GLY A 134 2.77 5.53 2.42
N VAL A 135 2.96 6.80 2.15
CA VAL A 135 4.27 7.46 2.14
C VAL A 135 4.19 8.62 3.12
N ILE A 136 5.15 8.69 4.04
CA ILE A 136 5.42 9.86 4.85
C ILE A 136 6.69 10.53 4.30
N GLU A 137 6.65 11.83 4.11
CA GLU A 137 7.84 12.58 3.71
C GLU A 137 8.77 12.78 4.90
N GLY A 138 10.08 12.91 4.63
CA GLY A 138 11.07 13.11 5.70
C GLY A 138 10.77 14.33 6.57
N ALA A 139 10.29 15.42 5.97
CA ALA A 139 9.91 16.63 6.71
C ALA A 139 8.73 16.38 7.67
N GLU A 140 7.73 15.61 7.25
CA GLU A 140 6.59 15.22 8.11
C GLU A 140 7.05 14.31 9.26
N PHE A 141 7.91 13.34 8.97
CA PHE A 141 8.48 12.45 9.98
C PHE A 141 9.22 13.24 11.06
N TYR A 142 10.14 14.13 10.66
CA TYR A 142 10.89 14.95 11.61
C TYR A 142 10.00 15.97 12.33
N GLY A 143 8.94 16.47 11.67
CA GLY A 143 7.92 17.29 12.31
C GLY A 143 7.22 16.58 13.46
N LEU A 144 6.83 15.32 13.26
CA LEU A 144 6.23 14.47 14.29
C LEU A 144 7.20 14.21 15.46
N VAL A 145 8.46 13.87 15.15
CA VAL A 145 9.49 13.66 16.16
C VAL A 145 9.70 14.91 17.01
N HIS A 146 9.78 16.08 16.35
CA HIS A 146 9.95 17.35 17.04
C HIS A 146 8.74 17.71 17.93
N GLU A 147 7.53 17.59 17.39
CA GLU A 147 6.31 17.86 18.15
C GLU A 147 6.17 16.93 19.35
N LEU A 148 6.48 15.64 19.16
CA LEU A 148 6.37 14.64 20.22
C LEU A 148 7.43 14.86 21.31
N SER A 149 8.68 15.19 20.94
CA SER A 149 9.76 15.46 21.88
C SER A 149 9.55 16.74 22.73
N ALA A 150 8.70 17.66 22.26
CA ALA A 150 8.33 18.84 23.03
C ALA A 150 7.30 18.55 24.16
N ARG A 151 6.81 17.31 24.25
CA ARG A 151 5.84 16.89 25.27
C ARG A 151 6.56 16.33 26.49
N SER A 152 6.10 16.67 27.68
CA SER A 152 6.70 16.21 28.95
C SER A 152 5.87 15.15 29.68
N GLY A 153 4.64 14.87 29.23
CA GLY A 153 3.69 13.94 29.86
C GLY A 153 3.35 12.74 28.97
N ALA A 154 2.40 11.95 29.44
CA ALA A 154 1.78 10.96 28.57
C ALA A 154 1.08 11.64 27.39
N VAL A 155 1.12 11.02 26.22
CA VAL A 155 0.53 11.56 24.99
C VAL A 155 -0.35 10.51 24.30
N VAL A 156 -1.36 10.98 23.59
CA VAL A 156 -2.12 10.19 22.64
C VAL A 156 -1.75 10.62 21.23
N MET A 157 -1.20 9.72 20.46
CA MET A 157 -0.94 9.92 19.03
C MET A 157 -2.01 9.22 18.20
N SER A 158 -2.60 9.94 17.28
CA SER A 158 -3.66 9.44 16.39
C SER A 158 -3.32 9.73 14.93
N ALA A 159 -3.61 8.75 14.07
CA ALA A 159 -3.49 8.90 12.62
C ALA A 159 -4.88 8.89 11.97
N TYR A 160 -5.08 9.77 11.01
CA TYR A 160 -6.31 9.93 10.24
C TYR A 160 -6.00 9.90 8.76
N ALA A 161 -6.94 9.38 7.96
CA ALA A 161 -6.89 9.50 6.53
C ALA A 161 -7.05 10.98 6.10
N ASN A 162 -6.20 11.42 5.20
CA ASN A 162 -6.26 12.75 4.57
C ASN A 162 -6.73 12.58 3.13
N GLY A 163 -8.04 12.66 2.96
CA GLY A 163 -8.75 12.36 1.73
C GLY A 163 -9.30 10.94 1.68
N ASP A 164 -10.31 10.75 0.83
CA ASP A 164 -10.85 9.43 0.53
C ASP A 164 -9.75 8.56 -0.11
N THR A 165 -9.61 7.35 0.38
CA THR A 165 -8.59 6.41 -0.10
C THR A 165 -9.24 5.09 -0.47
N ASP A 166 -9.01 4.63 -1.68
CA ASP A 166 -9.44 3.32 -2.18
C ASP A 166 -8.39 2.22 -1.90
N ALA A 167 -8.66 1.02 -2.41
CA ALA A 167 -7.78 -0.12 -2.20
C ALA A 167 -6.40 0.04 -2.87
N MET A 168 -6.25 0.89 -3.89
CA MET A 168 -4.95 1.14 -4.53
C MET A 168 -4.05 2.08 -3.72
N GLY A 169 -4.64 2.94 -2.87
CA GLY A 169 -3.90 3.98 -2.18
C GLY A 169 -3.36 5.06 -3.14
N PRO A 170 -2.29 5.77 -2.81
CA PRO A 170 -1.59 5.73 -1.52
C PRO A 170 -2.40 6.38 -0.40
N LEU A 171 -2.32 5.82 0.80
CA LEU A 171 -2.91 6.42 1.98
C LEU A 171 -2.12 7.68 2.38
N ARG A 172 -2.77 8.83 2.35
CA ARG A 172 -2.25 10.07 2.91
C ARG A 172 -2.68 10.19 4.36
N LEU A 173 -1.84 10.74 5.21
CA LEU A 173 -2.05 10.77 6.64
C LEU A 173 -2.08 12.19 7.18
N THR A 174 -2.91 12.40 8.19
CA THR A 174 -2.84 13.54 9.10
C THR A 174 -2.68 13.00 10.52
N PHE A 175 -1.79 13.60 11.30
CA PHE A 175 -1.52 13.18 12.67
C PHE A 175 -2.04 14.20 13.67
N ARG A 176 -2.44 13.70 14.84
CA ARG A 176 -2.79 14.53 16.00
C ARG A 176 -2.06 13.98 17.23
N ILE A 177 -1.46 14.89 17.98
CA ILE A 177 -0.78 14.60 19.24
C ILE A 177 -1.48 15.39 20.33
N GLU A 178 -2.11 14.69 21.25
CA GLU A 178 -2.85 15.26 22.36
C GLU A 178 -2.19 14.85 23.69
N SER A 179 -2.32 15.67 24.72
CA SER A 179 -1.90 15.28 26.05
C SER A 179 -2.75 14.12 26.54
N GLY A 180 -2.11 13.03 26.94
CA GLY A 180 -2.79 11.90 27.56
C GLY A 180 -3.26 12.36 28.95
N GLY A 181 -4.56 12.69 29.06
CA GLY A 181 -5.14 13.00 30.35
C GLY A 181 -4.96 11.79 31.26
N THR A 182 -4.34 11.97 32.41
CA THR A 182 -4.56 11.10 33.56
C THR A 182 -6.02 11.26 33.94
N SER A 183 -6.88 10.32 33.54
CA SER A 183 -8.17 10.18 34.24
C SER A 183 -7.86 9.95 35.72
N PRO A 184 -8.48 10.69 36.62
CA PRO A 184 -8.32 10.50 38.06
C PRO A 184 -8.76 9.13 38.49
#